data_20c13efba28b0ec2e6968104644aee91
#
_entry.id   20c13efba28b0ec2e6968104644aee91
#
_cell.length_a   1.000
_cell.length_b   1.000
_cell.length_c   1.000
_cell.angle_alpha   90.00
_cell.angle_beta   90.00
_cell.angle_gamma   90.00
#
_symmetry.space_group_name_H-M   'P 1'
#
loop_
_entity.id
_entity.type
_entity.pdbx_description
1 polymer ?
#
loop_
_entity_poly.entity_id
_entity_poly.type
_entity_poly.pdbx_seq_one_letter_code
_entity_poly.pdbx_strand_id
1 'polypeptide(L)'
;MGDSSFDIVSEINLQEMDNAVNQAQKEIGTRYDFKGTSASLEFNRKDKELTLTADGEPQLESVRKVLIEKMVKRGVDPKSLDPQKFEQATHKTLRQKIKMKDGIDKDTAKSIQKQIKELKLKVNASIQGEALRVSGSKKDDLQAVQAHLRAHPPAIPIQFNNYR
;
A
#
# COMPACT_ATOMS: atom_id res chain seq x y z
N MET A 1 -29.71 21.31 9.09
CA MET A 1 -28.69 20.40 9.58
C MET A 1 -27.83 19.88 8.46
N GLY A 2 -26.54 19.98 8.62
CA GLY A 2 -25.60 19.56 7.61
C GLY A 2 -25.44 18.05 7.54
N ASP A 3 -24.96 17.58 6.40
CA ASP A 3 -24.59 16.20 6.22
C ASP A 3 -23.32 15.87 7.01
N SER A 4 -23.22 14.65 7.48
CA SER A 4 -21.97 14.09 7.97
C SER A 4 -21.16 13.55 6.79
N SER A 5 -19.85 13.44 6.96
CA SER A 5 -18.98 12.94 5.90
C SER A 5 -17.74 12.25 6.48
N PHE A 6 -17.09 11.47 5.63
CA PHE A 6 -15.74 10.96 5.90
C PHE A 6 -15.00 10.85 4.57
N ASP A 7 -13.69 10.74 4.65
CA ASP A 7 -12.86 10.58 3.46
C ASP A 7 -12.30 9.15 3.40
N ILE A 8 -12.26 8.61 2.18
CA ILE A 8 -11.57 7.36 1.88
C ILE A 8 -10.23 7.75 1.27
N VAL A 9 -9.16 7.32 1.89
CA VAL A 9 -7.79 7.63 1.45
C VAL A 9 -6.96 6.36 1.36
N SER A 10 -5.84 6.44 0.64
CA SER A 10 -4.83 5.38 0.60
C SER A 10 -3.48 6.05 0.84
N GLU A 11 -3.10 6.13 2.09
CA GLU A 11 -1.90 6.84 2.50
C GLU A 11 -0.88 5.86 3.07
N ILE A 12 0.40 6.12 2.78
CA ILE A 12 1.51 5.36 3.32
C ILE A 12 2.15 6.17 4.44
N ASN A 13 2.35 5.53 5.59
CA ASN A 13 3.16 6.14 6.64
C ASN A 13 4.64 5.94 6.29
N LEU A 14 5.25 6.95 5.68
CA LEU A 14 6.63 6.87 5.20
C LEU A 14 7.64 6.67 6.33
N GLN A 15 7.37 7.20 7.52
CA GLN A 15 8.26 6.99 8.68
C GLN A 15 8.25 5.53 9.10
N GLU A 16 7.08 4.90 9.16
CA GLU A 16 6.98 3.48 9.48
C GLU A 16 7.56 2.61 8.38
N MET A 17 7.45 3.03 7.13
CA MET A 17 8.10 2.34 6.02
C MET A 17 9.61 2.40 6.13
N ASP A 18 10.18 3.57 6.48
CA ASP A 18 11.62 3.69 6.76
C ASP A 18 12.04 2.73 7.86
N ASN A 19 11.27 2.64 8.93
CA ASN A 19 11.57 1.73 10.05
C ASN A 19 11.54 0.28 9.60
N ALA A 20 10.55 -0.10 8.79
CA ALA A 20 10.45 -1.46 8.25
C ALA A 20 11.65 -1.79 7.36
N VAL A 21 12.03 -0.87 6.48
CA VAL A 21 13.19 -1.06 5.59
C VAL A 21 14.47 -1.19 6.39
N ASN A 22 14.67 -0.33 7.39
CA ASN A 22 15.86 -0.39 8.23
C ASN A 22 15.98 -1.73 8.96
N GLN A 23 14.88 -2.24 9.49
CA GLN A 23 14.86 -3.55 10.16
C GLN A 23 15.12 -4.67 9.16
N ALA A 24 14.53 -4.58 7.96
CA ALA A 24 14.76 -5.58 6.91
C ALA A 24 16.22 -5.58 6.47
N GLN A 25 16.83 -4.41 6.29
CA GLN A 25 18.23 -4.29 5.91
C GLN A 25 19.15 -4.90 6.95
N LYS A 26 18.86 -4.72 8.23
CA LYS A 26 19.64 -5.33 9.31
C LYS A 26 19.56 -6.85 9.25
N GLU A 27 18.39 -7.40 9.07
CA GLU A 27 18.23 -8.85 8.98
C GLU A 27 18.93 -9.42 7.75
N ILE A 28 18.78 -8.77 6.60
CA ILE A 28 19.45 -9.19 5.37
C ILE A 28 20.96 -9.17 5.54
N GLY A 29 21.51 -8.15 6.21
CA GLY A 29 22.94 -8.02 6.44
C GLY A 29 23.53 -9.02 7.43
N THR A 30 22.70 -9.60 8.30
CA THR A 30 23.17 -10.52 9.33
C THR A 30 22.76 -11.97 9.10
N ARG A 31 21.79 -12.21 8.24
CA ARG A 31 21.27 -13.56 7.99
C ARG A 31 22.30 -14.42 7.27
N TYR A 32 22.51 -15.62 7.76
CA TYR A 32 23.53 -16.54 7.26
C TYR A 32 23.34 -16.85 5.79
N ASP A 33 22.11 -17.05 5.34
CA ASP A 33 21.80 -17.40 3.95
C ASP A 33 22.02 -16.25 2.95
N PHE A 34 22.21 -15.02 3.45
CA PHE A 34 22.49 -13.86 2.60
C PHE A 34 23.96 -13.43 2.61
N LYS A 35 24.76 -13.96 3.52
CA LYS A 35 26.17 -13.58 3.63
C LYS A 35 26.95 -13.92 2.36
N GLY A 36 27.74 -12.97 1.89
CA GLY A 36 28.55 -13.15 0.70
C GLY A 36 27.78 -13.12 -0.61
N THR A 37 26.49 -12.81 -0.55
CA THR A 37 25.64 -12.71 -1.75
C THR A 37 25.37 -11.24 -2.08
N SER A 38 24.72 -11.01 -3.22
CA SER A 38 24.30 -9.66 -3.64
C SER A 38 23.00 -9.20 -3.00
N ALA A 39 22.41 -10.01 -2.10
CA ALA A 39 21.12 -9.68 -1.48
C ALA A 39 21.16 -8.31 -0.81
N SER A 40 20.27 -7.42 -1.26
CA SER A 40 20.20 -6.06 -0.72
C SER A 40 18.81 -5.47 -0.96
N LEU A 41 18.53 -4.45 -0.19
CA LEU A 41 17.27 -3.72 -0.24
C LEU A 41 17.57 -2.23 -0.05
N GLU A 42 17.06 -1.42 -0.94
CA GLU A 42 17.18 0.03 -0.85
C GLU A 42 15.81 0.68 -0.99
N PHE A 43 15.59 1.77 -0.30
CA PHE A 43 14.34 2.52 -0.36
C PHE A 43 14.63 3.97 -0.70
N ASN A 44 14.09 4.42 -1.82
CA ASN A 44 14.10 5.83 -2.20
C ASN A 44 12.77 6.44 -1.73
N ARG A 45 12.82 7.10 -0.59
CA ARG A 45 11.63 7.69 0.03
C ARG A 45 11.00 8.77 -0.84
N LYS A 46 11.82 9.56 -1.52
CA LYS A 46 11.35 10.64 -2.39
C LYS A 46 10.52 10.11 -3.55
N ASP A 47 11.01 9.06 -4.21
CA ASP A 47 10.34 8.46 -5.35
C ASP A 47 9.35 7.37 -4.94
N LYS A 48 9.30 7.03 -3.66
CA LYS A 48 8.45 5.96 -3.12
C LYS A 48 8.68 4.66 -3.87
N GLU A 49 9.95 4.31 -4.01
CA GLU A 49 10.38 3.14 -4.77
C GLU A 49 11.41 2.33 -3.99
N LEU A 50 11.21 1.02 -4.00
CA LEU A 50 12.14 0.06 -3.41
C LEU A 50 12.94 -0.60 -4.52
N THR A 51 14.19 -0.93 -4.25
CA THR A 51 15.04 -1.71 -5.15
C THR A 51 15.56 -2.92 -4.40
N LEU A 52 15.21 -4.11 -4.88
CA LEU A 52 15.68 -5.37 -4.35
C LEU A 52 16.68 -5.95 -5.32
N THR A 53 17.83 -6.40 -4.80
CA THR A 53 18.87 -7.07 -5.60
C THR A 53 19.18 -8.41 -4.96
N ALA A 54 19.42 -9.42 -5.80
CA ALA A 54 19.75 -10.76 -5.33
C ALA A 54 20.48 -11.53 -6.42
N ASP A 55 21.03 -12.70 -6.05
CA ASP A 55 21.75 -13.57 -7.00
C ASP A 55 20.80 -14.28 -7.96
N GLY A 56 19.52 -14.43 -7.58
CA GLY A 56 18.50 -15.06 -8.41
C GLY A 56 17.11 -14.88 -7.82
N GLU A 57 16.08 -15.40 -8.52
CA GLU A 57 14.69 -15.23 -8.11
C GLU A 57 14.39 -15.78 -6.72
N PRO A 58 14.83 -17.01 -6.34
CA PRO A 58 14.51 -17.51 -4.98
C PRO A 58 15.06 -16.63 -3.88
N GLN A 59 16.27 -16.10 -4.06
CA GLN A 59 16.88 -15.22 -3.07
C GLN A 59 16.16 -13.87 -3.04
N LEU A 60 15.76 -13.34 -4.22
CA LEU A 60 15.01 -12.11 -4.30
C LEU A 60 13.68 -12.23 -3.55
N GLU A 61 13.02 -13.38 -3.69
CA GLU A 61 11.78 -13.66 -2.96
C GLU A 61 12.00 -13.71 -1.45
N SER A 62 13.13 -14.25 -1.02
CA SER A 62 13.50 -14.25 0.39
C SER A 62 13.70 -12.84 0.92
N VAL A 63 14.34 -11.96 0.15
CA VAL A 63 14.49 -10.54 0.50
C VAL A 63 13.12 -9.88 0.64
N ARG A 64 12.22 -10.14 -0.31
CA ARG A 64 10.87 -9.60 -0.29
C ARG A 64 10.09 -10.07 0.96
N LYS A 65 10.21 -11.34 1.33
CA LYS A 65 9.56 -11.88 2.52
C LYS A 65 10.03 -11.19 3.79
N VAL A 66 11.32 -10.92 3.91
CA VAL A 66 11.86 -10.17 5.05
C VAL A 66 11.24 -8.78 5.10
N LEU A 67 11.18 -8.09 3.97
CA LEU A 67 10.58 -6.76 3.88
C LEU A 67 9.11 -6.78 4.31
N ILE A 68 8.32 -7.69 3.74
CA ILE A 68 6.89 -7.79 4.03
C ILE A 68 6.65 -8.07 5.52
N GLU A 69 7.43 -8.95 6.10
CA GLU A 69 7.34 -9.28 7.53
C GLU A 69 7.55 -8.02 8.39
N LYS A 70 8.56 -7.22 8.06
CA LYS A 70 8.83 -5.98 8.80
C LYS A 70 7.76 -4.93 8.56
N MET A 71 7.23 -4.84 7.34
CA MET A 71 6.12 -3.94 7.03
C MET A 71 4.89 -4.27 7.88
N VAL A 72 4.51 -5.54 7.94
CA VAL A 72 3.35 -5.97 8.73
C VAL A 72 3.54 -5.61 10.21
N LYS A 73 4.73 -5.85 10.75
CA LYS A 73 5.05 -5.52 12.15
C LYS A 73 4.95 -4.01 12.43
N ARG A 74 5.24 -3.19 11.42
CA ARG A 74 5.19 -1.72 11.57
C ARG A 74 3.86 -1.13 11.12
N GLY A 75 2.88 -1.95 10.78
CA GLY A 75 1.56 -1.48 10.39
C GLY A 75 1.46 -0.92 8.98
N VAL A 76 2.42 -1.24 8.11
CA VAL A 76 2.36 -0.84 6.70
C VAL A 76 1.82 -2.02 5.89
N ASP A 77 0.72 -1.78 5.18
CA ASP A 77 0.02 -2.84 4.44
C ASP A 77 0.81 -3.22 3.18
N PRO A 78 1.18 -4.51 3.02
CA PRO A 78 1.88 -4.96 1.81
C PRO A 78 1.11 -4.76 0.50
N LYS A 79 -0.20 -4.56 0.55
CA LYS A 79 -1.00 -4.21 -0.64
C LYS A 79 -0.56 -2.89 -1.28
N SER A 80 0.18 -2.05 -0.56
CA SER A 80 0.73 -0.82 -1.12
C SER A 80 1.88 -1.07 -2.09
N LEU A 81 2.42 -2.28 -2.15
CA LEU A 81 3.52 -2.63 -3.03
C LEU A 81 3.03 -2.93 -4.44
N ASP A 82 3.75 -2.39 -5.43
CA ASP A 82 3.49 -2.64 -6.85
C ASP A 82 4.79 -3.12 -7.50
N PRO A 83 5.05 -4.43 -7.47
CA PRO A 83 6.29 -4.99 -8.03
C PRO A 83 6.34 -4.82 -9.54
N GLN A 84 7.52 -4.42 -10.03
CA GLN A 84 7.77 -4.27 -11.46
C GLN A 84 8.47 -5.52 -11.98
N LYS A 85 8.77 -5.55 -13.26
CA LYS A 85 9.45 -6.69 -13.91
C LYS A 85 10.86 -6.85 -13.37
N PHE A 86 11.34 -8.09 -13.36
CA PHE A 86 12.74 -8.38 -13.05
C PHE A 86 13.66 -7.79 -14.10
N GLU A 87 14.79 -7.27 -13.66
CA GLU A 87 15.84 -6.74 -14.54
C GLU A 87 17.15 -7.47 -14.25
N GLN A 88 17.89 -7.78 -15.31
CA GLN A 88 19.26 -8.26 -15.14
C GLN A 88 20.14 -7.08 -14.75
N ALA A 89 20.94 -7.25 -13.72
CA ALA A 89 21.90 -6.25 -13.28
C ALA A 89 23.31 -6.75 -13.55
N THR A 90 24.32 -5.94 -13.22
CA THR A 90 25.73 -6.32 -13.43
C THR A 90 26.07 -7.58 -12.64
N HIS A 91 27.06 -8.36 -13.14
CA HIS A 91 27.57 -9.58 -12.48
C HIS A 91 26.52 -10.67 -12.27
N LYS A 92 25.59 -10.81 -13.22
CA LYS A 92 24.55 -11.84 -13.21
C LYS A 92 23.60 -11.73 -12.01
N THR A 93 23.49 -10.55 -11.41
CA THR A 93 22.52 -10.34 -10.35
C THR A 93 21.15 -9.99 -10.94
N LEU A 94 20.12 -10.23 -10.15
CA LEU A 94 18.75 -9.92 -10.51
C LEU A 94 18.27 -8.74 -9.64
N ARG A 95 17.57 -7.82 -10.28
CA ARG A 95 17.05 -6.64 -9.59
C ARG A 95 15.56 -6.53 -9.87
N GLN A 96 14.82 -6.09 -8.85
CA GLN A 96 13.41 -5.77 -9.00
C GLN A 96 13.12 -4.45 -8.33
N LYS A 97 12.46 -3.57 -9.05
CA LYS A 97 11.92 -2.34 -8.46
C LYS A 97 10.49 -2.58 -8.02
N ILE A 98 10.16 -2.04 -6.88
CA ILE A 98 8.80 -2.11 -6.33
C ILE A 98 8.36 -0.68 -6.05
N LYS A 99 7.33 -0.24 -6.76
CA LYS A 99 6.75 1.07 -6.52
C LYS A 99 5.76 0.97 -5.37
N MET A 100 5.60 2.05 -4.62
CA MET A 100 4.59 2.10 -3.56
C MET A 100 3.40 2.92 -4.05
N LYS A 101 2.22 2.36 -3.87
CA LYS A 101 0.96 3.03 -4.21
C LYS A 101 0.60 3.99 -3.08
N ASP A 102 0.53 5.27 -3.40
CA ASP A 102 0.17 6.32 -2.44
C ASP A 102 -0.87 7.21 -3.10
N GLY A 103 -2.04 7.32 -2.45
CA GLY A 103 -3.20 7.95 -3.05
C GLY A 103 -4.07 6.95 -3.83
N ILE A 104 -5.29 7.33 -4.12
CA ILE A 104 -6.24 6.52 -4.88
C ILE A 104 -6.23 7.00 -6.33
N ASP A 105 -5.88 6.11 -7.25
CA ASP A 105 -5.91 6.44 -8.67
C ASP A 105 -7.36 6.58 -9.17
N LYS A 106 -7.54 7.23 -10.32
CA LYS A 106 -8.86 7.52 -10.86
C LYS A 106 -9.71 6.28 -11.10
N ASP A 107 -9.11 5.24 -11.65
CA ASP A 107 -9.86 4.00 -11.96
C ASP A 107 -10.35 3.31 -10.70
N THR A 108 -9.50 3.23 -9.69
CA THR A 108 -9.87 2.67 -8.39
C THR A 108 -10.95 3.54 -7.73
N ALA A 109 -10.80 4.87 -7.78
CA ALA A 109 -11.78 5.79 -7.22
C ALA A 109 -13.16 5.62 -7.87
N LYS A 110 -13.19 5.50 -9.19
CA LYS A 110 -14.45 5.27 -9.91
C LYS A 110 -15.06 3.93 -9.56
N SER A 111 -14.24 2.90 -9.39
CA SER A 111 -14.70 1.56 -8.98
C SER A 111 -15.35 1.61 -7.60
N ILE A 112 -14.71 2.28 -6.64
CA ILE A 112 -15.25 2.44 -5.29
C ILE A 112 -16.54 3.24 -5.33
N GLN A 113 -16.57 4.33 -6.08
CA GLN A 113 -17.75 5.17 -6.26
C GLN A 113 -18.93 4.37 -6.81
N LYS A 114 -18.67 3.50 -7.80
CA LYS A 114 -19.68 2.63 -8.38
C LYS A 114 -20.21 1.64 -7.35
N GLN A 115 -19.33 1.00 -6.56
CA GLN A 115 -19.75 0.09 -5.50
C GLN A 115 -20.66 0.79 -4.50
N ILE A 116 -20.32 2.00 -4.09
CA ILE A 116 -21.12 2.78 -3.15
C ILE A 116 -22.51 3.08 -3.74
N LYS A 117 -22.54 3.47 -5.01
CA LYS A 117 -23.78 3.76 -5.72
C LYS A 117 -24.70 2.54 -5.79
N GLU A 118 -24.13 1.35 -5.98
CA GLU A 118 -24.88 0.10 -6.07
C GLU A 118 -25.52 -0.32 -4.74
N LEU A 119 -25.06 0.23 -3.63
CA LEU A 119 -25.68 -0.01 -2.32
C LEU A 119 -27.03 0.68 -2.17
N LYS A 120 -27.33 1.65 -3.04
CA LYS A 120 -28.60 2.40 -3.04
C LYS A 120 -28.90 3.08 -1.72
N LEU A 121 -27.87 3.52 -1.02
CA LEU A 121 -27.98 4.31 0.20
C LEU A 121 -28.08 5.80 -0.16
N LYS A 122 -28.61 6.59 0.78
CA LYS A 122 -28.71 8.03 0.58
C LYS A 122 -27.39 8.72 0.91
N VAL A 123 -26.38 8.42 0.13
CA VAL A 123 -25.05 8.97 0.29
C VAL A 123 -24.55 9.47 -1.06
N ASN A 124 -23.61 10.40 -1.00
CA ASN A 124 -22.92 10.90 -2.18
C ASN A 124 -21.43 10.65 -2.05
N ALA A 125 -20.85 10.00 -3.05
CA ALA A 125 -19.41 9.75 -3.10
C ALA A 125 -18.79 10.63 -4.17
N SER A 126 -17.90 11.52 -3.76
CA SER A 126 -17.29 12.52 -4.62
C SER A 126 -15.79 12.33 -4.64
N ILE A 127 -15.19 12.32 -5.84
CA ILE A 127 -13.74 12.21 -6.00
C ILE A 127 -13.09 13.56 -5.67
N GLN A 128 -12.18 13.56 -4.70
CA GLN A 128 -11.48 14.76 -4.22
C GLN A 128 -9.97 14.52 -4.37
N GLY A 129 -9.41 14.88 -5.53
CA GLY A 129 -7.99 14.60 -5.79
C GLY A 129 -7.69 13.11 -5.78
N GLU A 130 -6.87 12.67 -4.84
CA GLU A 130 -6.49 11.26 -4.67
C GLU A 130 -7.30 10.57 -3.55
N ALA A 131 -8.44 11.13 -3.19
CA ALA A 131 -9.31 10.61 -2.14
C ALA A 131 -10.77 10.64 -2.61
N LEU A 132 -11.66 10.01 -1.83
CA LEU A 132 -13.09 10.14 -2.03
C LEU A 132 -13.72 10.68 -0.75
N ARG A 133 -14.68 11.57 -0.92
CA ARG A 133 -15.49 12.06 0.20
C ARG A 133 -16.88 11.45 0.09
N VAL A 134 -17.30 10.80 1.17
CA VAL A 134 -18.62 10.20 1.26
C VAL A 134 -19.42 11.03 2.25
N SER A 135 -20.56 11.55 1.81
CA SER A 135 -21.43 12.39 2.64
C SER A 135 -22.85 11.88 2.63
N GLY A 136 -23.58 12.15 3.68
CA GLY A 136 -24.98 11.77 3.81
C GLY A 136 -25.59 12.32 5.09
N SER A 137 -26.91 12.38 5.13
CA SER A 137 -27.63 12.92 6.29
C SER A 137 -27.70 11.94 7.46
N LYS A 138 -27.53 10.64 7.19
CA LYS A 138 -27.62 9.59 8.22
C LYS A 138 -26.29 8.92 8.45
N LYS A 139 -25.81 8.94 9.69
CA LYS A 139 -24.56 8.27 10.07
C LYS A 139 -24.61 6.76 9.82
N ASP A 140 -25.79 6.15 9.99
CA ASP A 140 -25.95 4.72 9.73
C ASP A 140 -25.65 4.37 8.28
N ASP A 141 -26.03 5.23 7.34
CA ASP A 141 -25.74 5.02 5.91
C ASP A 141 -24.23 5.12 5.65
N LEU A 142 -23.55 6.06 6.32
CA LEU A 142 -22.09 6.20 6.20
C LEU A 142 -21.38 4.98 6.77
N GLN A 143 -21.84 4.46 7.91
CA GLN A 143 -21.29 3.27 8.52
C GLN A 143 -21.51 2.04 7.64
N ALA A 144 -22.66 1.96 6.95
CA ALA A 144 -22.96 0.87 6.02
C ALA A 144 -21.97 0.87 4.84
N VAL A 145 -21.59 2.05 4.33
CA VAL A 145 -20.57 2.17 3.29
C VAL A 145 -19.23 1.62 3.78
N GLN A 146 -18.82 2.01 4.99
CA GLN A 146 -17.57 1.54 5.56
C GLN A 146 -17.56 0.02 5.76
N ALA A 147 -18.65 -0.51 6.28
CA ALA A 147 -18.79 -1.96 6.48
C ALA A 147 -18.70 -2.72 5.16
N HIS A 148 -19.33 -2.21 4.11
CA HIS A 148 -19.27 -2.83 2.78
C HIS A 148 -17.82 -2.86 2.26
N LEU A 149 -17.11 -1.74 2.37
CA LEU A 149 -15.74 -1.65 1.88
C LEU A 149 -14.77 -2.50 2.70
N ARG A 150 -15.02 -2.70 3.99
CA ARG A 150 -14.24 -3.62 4.81
C ARG A 150 -14.47 -5.07 4.41
N ALA A 151 -15.70 -5.42 4.06
CA ALA A 151 -16.06 -6.77 3.62
C ALA A 151 -15.61 -7.05 2.19
N HIS A 152 -15.54 -6.01 1.35
CA HIS A 152 -15.16 -6.11 -0.06
C HIS A 152 -14.05 -5.09 -0.37
N PRO A 153 -12.85 -5.27 0.21
CA PRO A 153 -11.79 -4.28 0.08
C PRO A 153 -11.27 -4.17 -1.36
N PRO A 154 -10.89 -2.96 -1.78
CA PRO A 154 -10.24 -2.79 -3.07
C PRO A 154 -8.84 -3.41 -3.09
N ALA A 155 -8.21 -3.44 -4.26
CA ALA A 155 -6.87 -4.01 -4.41
C ALA A 155 -5.78 -3.20 -3.69
N ILE A 156 -6.03 -1.93 -3.40
CA ILE A 156 -5.12 -1.07 -2.65
C ILE A 156 -5.60 -0.96 -1.20
N PRO A 157 -4.68 -0.68 -0.24
CA PRO A 157 -5.12 -0.43 1.13
C PRO A 157 -5.86 0.89 1.20
N ILE A 158 -6.92 0.94 2.01
CA ILE A 158 -7.68 2.17 2.23
C ILE A 158 -7.83 2.43 3.72
N GLN A 159 -7.97 3.70 4.06
CA GLN A 159 -8.27 4.15 5.42
C GLN A 159 -9.43 5.13 5.35
N PHE A 160 -10.15 5.24 6.46
CA PHE A 160 -11.22 6.22 6.62
C PHE A 160 -10.79 7.27 7.63
N ASN A 161 -10.89 8.52 7.24
CA ASN A 161 -10.51 9.62 8.13
C ASN A 161 -11.33 10.87 7.86
N ASN A 162 -10.91 11.96 8.47
CA ASN A 162 -11.51 13.29 8.27
C ASN A 162 -13.03 13.28 8.48
N TYR A 163 -13.46 12.65 9.57
CA TYR A 163 -14.87 12.60 9.93
C TYR A 163 -15.40 14.00 10.27
N ARG A 164 -16.57 14.33 9.74
CA ARG A 164 -17.21 15.61 9.98
C ARG A 164 -18.68 15.48 10.32
#